data_c0f78018e0b214168d1321d7a7adcd6d
#
_entry.id   c0f78018e0b214168d1321d7a7adcd6d
#
_cell.length_a   1.000
_cell.length_b   1.000
_cell.length_c   1.000
_cell.angle_alpha   90.00
_cell.angle_beta   90.00
_cell.angle_gamma   90.00
#
_symmetry.space_group_name_H-M   'P 1'
#
loop_
_entity.id
_entity.type
_entity.pdbx_description
1 polymer ?
#
loop_
_entity_poly.entity_id
_entity_poly.type
_entity_poly.pdbx_seq_one_letter_code
_entity_poly.pdbx_strand_id
1 'polypeptide(L)'
;MGIEDRDWHQDAQREREKQRQLDETRARFSTFSHQHQAEKAISPTRTGLLPMMIFWCVVMGLLYLLMTHYLKPGQAQVLANGDLVIKRSQDGHFYTTGTVNGQQAKFMVDTGASLVSVSEAFAQTARLQGGVPTTFNTANGSRPGRVVDGVDISIGPVSVSNVKVGVGLRMGADNEALLGQSFLSKFDIFMDKNQMVLRAR
;
A
#
# COMPACT_ATOMS: atom_id res chain seq x y z
N MET A 1 39.36 59.35 79.61
CA MET A 1 38.57 59.78 78.45
C MET A 1 39.36 59.47 77.20
N GLY A 2 38.95 58.44 76.40
CA GLY A 2 39.46 58.42 75.07
C GLY A 2 39.90 57.09 74.44
N ILE A 3 39.58 55.91 74.99
CA ILE A 3 39.94 54.65 74.35
C ILE A 3 38.70 53.99 73.63
N GLU A 4 37.51 54.15 74.18
CA GLU A 4 36.28 53.52 73.60
C GLU A 4 35.79 54.17 72.31
N ASP A 5 36.08 55.45 72.03
CA ASP A 5 35.67 56.15 70.84
C ASP A 5 36.48 55.73 69.58
N ARG A 6 37.66 55.14 69.74
CA ARG A 6 38.50 54.72 68.64
C ARG A 6 38.10 53.34 68.07
N ASP A 7 37.62 52.48 68.94
CA ASP A 7 37.22 51.11 68.52
C ASP A 7 35.90 51.13 67.70
N TRP A 8 34.98 52.01 68.12
CA TRP A 8 33.72 52.18 67.39
C TRP A 8 33.93 52.73 65.98
N HIS A 9 34.85 53.65 65.76
CA HIS A 9 35.19 54.17 64.46
C HIS A 9 35.87 53.11 63.54
N GLN A 10 36.71 52.28 64.15
CA GLN A 10 37.34 51.17 63.37
C GLN A 10 36.38 50.08 63.01
N ASP A 11 35.47 49.74 63.86
CA ASP A 11 34.47 48.75 63.59
C ASP A 11 33.47 49.22 62.48
N ALA A 12 33.08 50.51 62.57
CA ALA A 12 32.25 51.12 61.52
C ALA A 12 32.96 51.19 60.14
N GLN A 13 34.29 51.40 60.16
CA GLN A 13 35.07 51.33 58.91
C GLN A 13 35.16 49.89 58.34
N ARG A 14 35.40 48.89 59.18
CA ARG A 14 35.44 47.47 58.78
C ARG A 14 34.10 46.97 58.23
N GLU A 15 33.00 47.41 58.79
CA GLU A 15 31.68 47.09 58.27
C GLU A 15 31.41 47.73 56.90
N ARG A 16 31.84 49.01 56.73
CA ARG A 16 31.71 49.65 55.38
C ARG A 16 32.59 49.00 54.34
N GLU A 17 33.79 48.55 54.70
CA GLU A 17 34.66 47.82 53.80
C GLU A 17 34.09 46.46 53.45
N LYS A 18 33.51 45.71 54.38
CA LYS A 18 32.83 44.46 54.16
C LYS A 18 31.62 44.66 53.24
N GLN A 19 30.82 45.69 53.42
CA GLN A 19 29.69 46.00 52.56
C GLN A 19 30.11 46.32 51.11
N ARG A 20 31.19 47.15 50.97
CA ARG A 20 31.76 47.44 49.65
C ARG A 20 32.24 46.20 48.94
N GLN A 21 32.91 45.28 49.62
CA GLN A 21 33.35 43.99 49.04
C GLN A 21 32.16 43.09 48.63
N LEU A 22 31.09 43.08 49.42
CA LEU A 22 29.87 42.38 49.12
C LEU A 22 29.15 42.97 47.89
N ASP A 23 29.10 44.30 47.78
CA ASP A 23 28.47 44.95 46.65
C ASP A 23 29.30 44.79 45.36
N GLU A 24 30.64 44.86 45.47
CA GLU A 24 31.52 44.57 44.36
C GLU A 24 31.39 43.09 43.81
N THR A 25 31.31 42.18 44.81
CA THR A 25 31.08 40.76 44.43
C THR A 25 29.70 40.54 43.83
N ARG A 26 28.65 41.17 44.35
CA ARG A 26 27.30 41.12 43.75
C ARG A 26 27.29 41.74 42.34
N ALA A 27 27.96 42.87 42.14
CA ALA A 27 28.05 43.50 40.84
C ALA A 27 28.79 42.59 39.80
N ARG A 28 29.85 41.90 40.23
CA ARG A 28 30.54 40.92 39.37
C ARG A 28 29.70 39.72 39.06
N PHE A 29 28.93 39.21 40.02
CA PHE A 29 28.00 38.10 39.77
C PHE A 29 26.82 38.49 38.86
N SER A 30 26.30 39.71 39.00
CA SER A 30 25.21 40.18 38.13
C SER A 30 25.66 40.38 36.68
N THR A 31 26.87 40.89 36.46
CA THR A 31 27.43 40.99 35.12
C THR A 31 27.72 39.62 34.50
N PHE A 32 28.15 38.64 35.28
CA PHE A 32 28.38 37.27 34.83
C PHE A 32 27.07 36.56 34.48
N SER A 33 25.99 36.77 35.26
CA SER A 33 24.67 36.17 34.97
C SER A 33 24.00 36.76 33.73
N HIS A 34 24.20 38.04 33.44
CA HIS A 34 23.67 38.67 32.22
C HIS A 34 24.44 38.25 30.95
N GLN A 35 25.73 37.95 31.10
CA GLN A 35 26.53 37.51 29.95
C GLN A 35 26.24 36.08 29.53
N HIS A 36 25.81 35.20 30.44
CA HIS A 36 25.39 33.83 30.15
C HIS A 36 23.93 33.70 29.69
N GLN A 37 23.08 34.72 29.90
CA GLN A 37 21.71 34.71 29.39
C GLN A 37 21.56 35.24 27.97
N ALA A 38 22.56 35.91 27.40
CA ALA A 38 22.51 36.42 26.03
C ALA A 38 22.90 35.39 24.98
N GLU A 39 23.40 34.20 25.35
CA GLU A 39 23.93 33.23 24.39
C GLU A 39 23.07 31.99 24.17
N LYS A 40 21.81 31.95 24.63
CA LYS A 40 20.87 30.84 24.35
C LYS A 40 19.45 31.30 24.05
N ALA A 41 19.30 32.22 23.13
CA ALA A 41 18.06 32.33 22.36
C ALA A 41 18.32 31.82 20.96
N ILE A 42 18.70 30.56 20.84
CA ILE A 42 18.43 29.80 19.62
C ILE A 42 16.91 29.58 19.63
N SER A 43 16.19 30.49 18.99
CA SER A 43 14.79 30.29 18.71
C SER A 43 14.67 28.90 18.01
N PRO A 44 13.88 27.96 18.52
CA PRO A 44 13.56 26.79 17.75
C PRO A 44 12.77 27.30 16.54
N THR A 45 13.45 27.42 15.42
CA THR A 45 12.78 27.64 14.16
C THR A 45 11.76 26.51 14.04
N ARG A 46 10.47 26.86 14.17
CA ARG A 46 9.31 25.99 13.96
C ARG A 46 9.23 25.43 12.53
N THR A 47 10.30 25.58 11.76
CA THR A 47 10.44 25.16 10.36
C THR A 47 10.82 23.68 10.19
N GLY A 48 11.14 22.96 11.28
CA GLY A 48 11.64 21.60 11.20
C GLY A 48 10.58 20.54 10.84
N LEU A 49 9.30 20.75 11.19
CA LEU A 49 8.26 19.73 10.95
C LEU A 49 7.66 19.83 9.55
N LEU A 50 7.47 21.03 9.01
CA LEU A 50 6.90 21.24 7.68
C LEU A 50 7.75 20.63 6.55
N PRO A 51 9.05 20.91 6.41
CA PRO A 51 9.88 20.31 5.38
C PRO A 51 10.00 18.78 5.56
N MET A 52 10.03 18.30 6.80
CA MET A 52 10.04 16.87 7.10
C MET A 52 8.71 16.19 6.66
N MET A 53 7.56 16.83 6.91
CA MET A 53 6.27 16.32 6.43
C MET A 53 6.20 16.33 4.90
N ILE A 54 6.66 17.39 4.24
CA ILE A 54 6.71 17.47 2.78
C ILE A 54 7.62 16.37 2.22
N PHE A 55 8.79 16.16 2.81
CA PHE A 55 9.70 15.09 2.41
C PHE A 55 9.03 13.71 2.49
N TRP A 56 8.37 13.39 3.61
CA TRP A 56 7.67 12.12 3.77
C TRP A 56 6.47 11.98 2.83
N CYS A 57 5.73 13.07 2.55
CA CYS A 57 4.65 13.05 1.56
C CYS A 57 5.19 12.76 0.14
N VAL A 58 6.33 13.36 -0.23
CA VAL A 58 6.98 13.08 -1.52
C VAL A 58 7.47 11.64 -1.59
N VAL A 59 8.12 11.13 -0.54
CA VAL A 59 8.59 9.74 -0.48
C VAL A 59 7.43 8.77 -0.57
N MET A 60 6.35 8.99 0.19
CA MET A 60 5.16 8.15 0.14
C MET A 60 4.44 8.23 -1.20
N GLY A 61 4.38 9.42 -1.81
CA GLY A 61 3.84 9.61 -3.15
C GLY A 61 4.65 8.87 -4.23
N LEU A 62 5.99 8.94 -4.15
CA LEU A 62 6.88 8.22 -5.04
C LEU A 62 6.77 6.70 -4.87
N LEU A 63 6.70 6.23 -3.62
CA LEU A 63 6.48 4.81 -3.28
C LEU A 63 5.12 4.33 -3.81
N TYR A 64 4.07 5.13 -3.66
CA TYR A 64 2.74 4.83 -4.19
C TYR A 64 2.77 4.74 -5.73
N LEU A 65 3.42 5.69 -6.42
CA LEU A 65 3.58 5.66 -7.88
C LEU A 65 4.38 4.45 -8.34
N LEU A 66 5.49 4.12 -7.65
CA LEU A 66 6.27 2.92 -7.93
C LEU A 66 5.42 1.67 -7.72
N MET A 67 4.71 1.57 -6.61
CA MET A 67 3.87 0.42 -6.31
C MET A 67 2.75 0.26 -7.33
N THR A 68 2.08 1.33 -7.73
CA THR A 68 1.03 1.26 -8.79
C THR A 68 1.59 0.94 -10.15
N HIS A 69 2.84 1.34 -10.45
CA HIS A 69 3.49 1.01 -11.72
C HIS A 69 3.93 -0.45 -11.78
N TYR A 70 4.52 -0.99 -10.70
CA TYR A 70 5.03 -2.36 -10.66
C TYR A 70 3.97 -3.42 -10.38
N LEU A 71 2.87 -3.06 -9.69
CA LEU A 71 1.79 -3.99 -9.31
C LEU A 71 0.62 -4.02 -10.30
N LYS A 72 0.72 -3.33 -11.46
CA LYS A 72 -0.31 -3.48 -12.49
C LYS A 72 -0.37 -4.94 -12.93
N PRO A 73 -1.53 -5.62 -12.79
CA PRO A 73 -1.70 -6.95 -13.32
C PRO A 73 -1.40 -6.91 -14.82
N GLY A 74 -0.61 -7.86 -15.30
CA GLY A 74 -0.26 -7.94 -16.71
C GLY A 74 -1.52 -7.97 -17.57
N GLN A 75 -1.68 -6.96 -18.42
CA GLN A 75 -2.74 -6.99 -19.42
C GLN A 75 -2.33 -8.00 -20.51
N ALA A 76 -3.30 -8.84 -20.93
CA ALA A 76 -3.08 -9.67 -22.10
C ALA A 76 -2.79 -8.77 -23.31
N GLN A 77 -1.76 -9.13 -24.06
CA GLN A 77 -1.40 -8.44 -25.29
C GLN A 77 -1.95 -9.24 -26.47
N VAL A 78 -2.57 -8.55 -27.41
CA VAL A 78 -3.04 -9.17 -28.64
C VAL A 78 -2.01 -8.94 -29.71
N LEU A 79 -1.55 -10.01 -30.32
CA LEU A 79 -0.66 -9.94 -31.47
C LEU A 79 -1.45 -9.58 -32.75
N ALA A 80 -0.74 -9.08 -33.75
CA ALA A 80 -1.35 -8.71 -35.04
C ALA A 80 -2.12 -9.85 -35.73
N ASN A 81 -1.79 -11.11 -35.41
CA ASN A 81 -2.45 -12.30 -35.88
C ASN A 81 -3.70 -12.72 -35.07
N GLY A 82 -4.08 -11.94 -34.04
CA GLY A 82 -5.22 -12.21 -33.18
C GLY A 82 -4.92 -13.11 -31.95
N ASP A 83 -3.71 -13.63 -31.82
CA ASP A 83 -3.32 -14.46 -30.69
C ASP A 83 -3.26 -13.62 -29.40
N LEU A 84 -3.77 -14.17 -28.30
CA LEU A 84 -3.76 -13.55 -27.00
C LEU A 84 -2.53 -14.00 -26.19
N VAL A 85 -1.64 -13.09 -25.87
CA VAL A 85 -0.42 -13.36 -25.09
C VAL A 85 -0.57 -12.90 -23.66
N ILE A 86 -0.42 -13.82 -22.70
CA ILE A 86 -0.49 -13.56 -21.28
C ILE A 86 0.90 -13.79 -20.70
N LYS A 87 1.51 -12.75 -20.11
CA LYS A 87 2.81 -12.85 -19.47
C LYS A 87 2.72 -13.55 -18.12
N ARG A 88 3.75 -14.34 -17.79
CA ARG A 88 3.87 -14.96 -16.46
C ARG A 88 4.16 -13.90 -15.41
N SER A 89 3.44 -13.94 -14.31
CA SER A 89 3.67 -13.10 -13.16
C SER A 89 4.86 -13.60 -12.31
N GLN A 90 5.35 -12.78 -11.40
CA GLN A 90 6.49 -13.11 -10.54
C GLN A 90 6.24 -14.31 -9.62
N ASP A 91 4.98 -14.55 -9.26
CA ASP A 91 4.54 -15.72 -8.48
C ASP A 91 4.43 -17.02 -9.28
N GLY A 92 4.76 -16.98 -10.58
CA GLY A 92 4.71 -18.12 -11.49
C GLY A 92 3.36 -18.39 -12.13
N HIS A 93 2.31 -17.65 -11.77
CA HIS A 93 0.98 -17.78 -12.35
C HIS A 93 0.77 -16.83 -13.54
N PHE A 94 -0.29 -17.09 -14.30
CA PHE A 94 -0.71 -16.25 -15.41
C PHE A 94 -1.97 -15.48 -15.02
N TYR A 95 -1.91 -14.15 -15.11
CA TYR A 95 -3.04 -13.28 -14.82
C TYR A 95 -3.40 -12.42 -16.01
N THR A 96 -4.68 -12.18 -16.17
CA THR A 96 -5.19 -11.27 -17.20
C THR A 96 -6.44 -10.56 -16.70
N THR A 97 -6.75 -9.43 -17.30
CA THR A 97 -7.99 -8.71 -17.04
C THR A 97 -8.97 -8.95 -18.17
N GLY A 98 -10.25 -9.01 -17.84
CA GLY A 98 -11.30 -9.20 -18.78
C GLY A 98 -12.67 -8.92 -18.18
N THR A 99 -13.73 -9.45 -18.77
CA THR A 99 -15.09 -9.27 -18.26
C THR A 99 -15.86 -10.57 -18.25
N VAL A 100 -16.82 -10.67 -17.32
CA VAL A 100 -17.85 -11.70 -17.26
C VAL A 100 -19.20 -10.99 -17.35
N ASN A 101 -19.98 -11.23 -18.40
CA ASN A 101 -21.20 -10.48 -18.72
C ASN A 101 -21.00 -8.94 -18.66
N GLY A 102 -19.84 -8.45 -19.12
CA GLY A 102 -19.47 -7.03 -19.08
C GLY A 102 -18.94 -6.52 -17.75
N GLN A 103 -19.02 -7.30 -16.66
CA GLN A 103 -18.45 -6.94 -15.36
C GLN A 103 -16.96 -7.25 -15.33
N GLN A 104 -16.13 -6.28 -14.97
CA GLN A 104 -14.67 -6.44 -14.91
C GLN A 104 -14.23 -7.49 -13.91
N ALA A 105 -13.34 -8.39 -14.35
CA ALA A 105 -12.72 -9.43 -13.54
C ALA A 105 -11.22 -9.50 -13.80
N LYS A 106 -10.48 -9.88 -12.76
CA LYS A 106 -9.08 -10.29 -12.84
C LYS A 106 -9.04 -11.80 -12.86
N PHE A 107 -8.66 -12.38 -13.97
CA PHE A 107 -8.57 -13.82 -14.15
C PHE A 107 -7.19 -14.34 -13.77
N MET A 108 -7.17 -15.40 -12.98
CA MET A 108 -6.02 -16.29 -12.84
C MET A 108 -6.25 -17.49 -13.77
N VAL A 109 -5.33 -17.74 -14.70
CA VAL A 109 -5.44 -18.88 -15.62
C VAL A 109 -5.10 -20.15 -14.87
N ASP A 110 -6.04 -21.10 -14.87
CA ASP A 110 -5.88 -22.42 -14.26
C ASP A 110 -6.29 -23.52 -15.24
N THR A 111 -5.28 -24.16 -15.83
CA THR A 111 -5.50 -25.25 -16.79
C THR A 111 -6.03 -26.54 -16.12
N GLY A 112 -5.95 -26.64 -14.79
CA GLY A 112 -6.49 -27.75 -13.99
C GLY A 112 -7.96 -27.56 -13.60
N ALA A 113 -8.49 -26.34 -13.70
CA ALA A 113 -9.89 -26.07 -13.40
C ALA A 113 -10.80 -26.44 -14.58
N SER A 114 -11.86 -27.18 -14.34
CA SER A 114 -12.82 -27.58 -15.39
C SER A 114 -13.67 -26.40 -15.88
N LEU A 115 -13.99 -25.47 -14.99
CA LEU A 115 -14.87 -24.33 -15.25
C LEU A 115 -14.18 -23.01 -14.98
N VAL A 116 -14.62 -21.96 -15.66
CA VAL A 116 -14.43 -20.61 -15.17
C VAL A 116 -15.16 -20.50 -13.84
N SER A 117 -14.55 -19.91 -12.83
CA SER A 117 -15.14 -19.87 -11.49
C SER A 117 -15.08 -18.48 -10.88
N VAL A 118 -16.16 -18.08 -10.21
CA VAL A 118 -16.31 -16.78 -9.57
C VAL A 118 -16.89 -16.91 -8.16
N SER A 119 -16.70 -15.90 -7.34
CA SER A 119 -17.34 -15.81 -6.03
C SER A 119 -18.84 -15.52 -6.16
N GLU A 120 -19.62 -15.81 -5.11
CA GLU A 120 -21.04 -15.46 -5.09
C GLU A 120 -21.25 -13.93 -5.13
N ALA A 121 -20.40 -13.16 -4.43
CA ALA A 121 -20.44 -11.70 -4.46
C ALA A 121 -20.21 -11.16 -5.89
N PHE A 122 -19.22 -11.71 -6.61
CA PHE A 122 -18.98 -11.34 -8.01
C PHE A 122 -20.15 -11.71 -8.90
N ALA A 123 -20.71 -12.90 -8.74
CA ALA A 123 -21.84 -13.39 -9.54
C ALA A 123 -23.06 -12.45 -9.45
N GLN A 124 -23.31 -11.87 -8.26
CA GLN A 124 -24.38 -10.88 -8.09
C GLN A 124 -24.11 -9.61 -8.91
N THR A 125 -22.90 -9.08 -8.89
CA THR A 125 -22.53 -7.89 -9.67
C THR A 125 -22.54 -8.14 -11.18
N ALA A 126 -22.11 -9.33 -11.60
CA ALA A 126 -22.14 -9.77 -13.01
C ALA A 126 -23.52 -10.29 -13.47
N ARG A 127 -24.54 -10.20 -12.60
CA ARG A 127 -25.93 -10.64 -12.86
C ARG A 127 -26.04 -12.11 -13.30
N LEU A 128 -25.18 -12.97 -12.74
CA LEU A 128 -25.25 -14.41 -12.97
C LEU A 128 -26.34 -15.00 -12.07
N GLN A 129 -27.55 -15.07 -12.60
CA GLN A 129 -28.73 -15.58 -11.88
C GLN A 129 -29.00 -17.05 -12.22
N GLY A 130 -29.75 -17.72 -11.31
CA GLY A 130 -30.12 -19.12 -11.51
C GLY A 130 -28.92 -20.06 -11.47
N GLY A 131 -28.97 -21.10 -12.28
CA GLY A 131 -27.96 -22.13 -12.39
C GLY A 131 -28.34 -23.44 -11.69
N VAL A 132 -27.59 -24.51 -11.99
CA VAL A 132 -27.81 -25.85 -11.46
C VAL A 132 -26.93 -26.01 -10.19
N PRO A 133 -27.53 -26.30 -9.02
CA PRO A 133 -26.77 -26.60 -7.82
C PRO A 133 -25.82 -27.77 -8.03
N THR A 134 -24.59 -27.62 -7.55
CA THR A 134 -23.54 -28.63 -7.66
C THR A 134 -22.58 -28.58 -6.49
N THR A 135 -21.73 -29.58 -6.37
CA THR A 135 -20.63 -29.60 -5.42
C THR A 135 -19.31 -29.60 -6.19
N PHE A 136 -18.47 -28.60 -5.93
CA PHE A 136 -17.13 -28.52 -6.51
C PHE A 136 -16.12 -29.24 -5.62
N ASN A 137 -15.33 -30.13 -6.20
CA ASN A 137 -14.17 -30.72 -5.53
C ASN A 137 -12.97 -29.82 -5.78
N THR A 138 -12.44 -29.24 -4.73
CA THR A 138 -11.27 -28.35 -4.77
C THR A 138 -10.14 -28.94 -3.95
N ALA A 139 -8.93 -28.39 -4.11
CA ALA A 139 -7.78 -28.80 -3.29
C ALA A 139 -8.04 -28.62 -1.78
N ASN A 140 -8.94 -27.70 -1.39
CA ASN A 140 -9.34 -27.42 -0.01
C ASN A 140 -10.63 -28.17 0.41
N GLY A 141 -11.00 -29.22 -0.32
CA GLY A 141 -12.19 -30.04 -0.07
C GLY A 141 -13.39 -29.65 -0.92
N SER A 142 -14.50 -30.34 -0.66
CA SER A 142 -15.76 -30.16 -1.39
C SER A 142 -16.47 -28.88 -0.95
N ARG A 143 -16.97 -28.11 -1.91
CA ARG A 143 -17.68 -26.84 -1.69
C ARG A 143 -19.00 -26.82 -2.45
N PRO A 144 -20.10 -26.47 -1.81
CA PRO A 144 -21.36 -26.29 -2.50
C PRO A 144 -21.30 -25.02 -3.36
N GLY A 145 -22.01 -25.07 -4.50
CA GLY A 145 -22.12 -23.95 -5.41
C GLY A 145 -23.14 -24.26 -6.49
N ARG A 146 -23.05 -23.56 -7.61
CA ARG A 146 -23.95 -23.73 -8.76
C ARG A 146 -23.20 -23.49 -10.06
N VAL A 147 -23.66 -24.08 -11.14
CA VAL A 147 -23.18 -23.87 -12.51
C VAL A 147 -24.19 -23.03 -13.27
N VAL A 148 -23.73 -21.92 -13.82
CA VAL A 148 -24.52 -21.04 -14.70
C VAL A 148 -24.01 -21.20 -16.12
N ASP A 149 -24.93 -21.45 -17.06
CA ASP A 149 -24.65 -21.55 -18.47
C ASP A 149 -24.94 -20.22 -19.19
N GLY A 150 -24.46 -20.09 -20.44
CA GLY A 150 -24.78 -18.93 -21.26
C GLY A 150 -24.07 -17.66 -20.92
N VAL A 151 -22.92 -17.74 -20.25
CA VAL A 151 -22.16 -16.55 -19.78
C VAL A 151 -21.19 -16.09 -20.86
N ASP A 152 -21.12 -14.77 -21.08
CA ASP A 152 -20.17 -14.16 -22.01
C ASP A 152 -18.90 -13.76 -21.27
N ILE A 153 -17.75 -14.18 -21.78
CA ILE A 153 -16.43 -13.85 -21.22
C ILE A 153 -15.58 -13.20 -22.30
N SER A 154 -15.01 -12.03 -21.97
CA SER A 154 -14.12 -11.32 -22.88
C SER A 154 -12.77 -11.04 -22.22
N ILE A 155 -11.68 -11.23 -22.97
CA ILE A 155 -10.31 -10.92 -22.58
C ILE A 155 -9.68 -10.13 -23.73
N GLY A 156 -9.47 -8.83 -23.50
CA GLY A 156 -9.08 -7.92 -24.59
C GLY A 156 -10.14 -7.96 -25.71
N PRO A 157 -9.77 -8.15 -26.98
CA PRO A 157 -10.71 -8.24 -28.12
C PRO A 157 -11.31 -9.63 -28.28
N VAL A 158 -10.83 -10.64 -27.54
CA VAL A 158 -11.33 -12.01 -27.63
C VAL A 158 -12.57 -12.16 -26.77
N SER A 159 -13.69 -12.59 -27.37
CA SER A 159 -14.93 -12.83 -26.65
C SER A 159 -15.43 -14.25 -26.95
N VAL A 160 -15.82 -14.96 -25.90
CA VAL A 160 -16.43 -16.31 -26.00
C VAL A 160 -17.77 -16.26 -25.31
N SER A 161 -18.80 -16.59 -26.05
CA SER A 161 -20.17 -16.68 -25.54
C SER A 161 -20.51 -18.11 -25.13
N ASN A 162 -21.56 -18.23 -24.33
CA ASN A 162 -22.10 -19.51 -23.86
C ASN A 162 -21.08 -20.34 -23.04
N VAL A 163 -20.30 -19.66 -22.19
CA VAL A 163 -19.36 -20.31 -21.28
C VAL A 163 -20.09 -20.78 -20.01
N LYS A 164 -19.73 -21.99 -19.54
CA LYS A 164 -20.18 -22.50 -18.24
C LYS A 164 -19.32 -21.92 -17.14
N VAL A 165 -19.97 -21.29 -16.14
CA VAL A 165 -19.32 -20.64 -15.00
C VAL A 165 -19.76 -21.27 -13.70
N GLY A 166 -18.80 -21.69 -12.89
CA GLY A 166 -19.02 -22.14 -11.52
C GLY A 166 -19.12 -20.93 -10.59
N VAL A 167 -20.15 -20.88 -9.77
CA VAL A 167 -20.40 -19.82 -8.80
C VAL A 167 -20.36 -20.40 -7.38
N GLY A 168 -19.70 -19.66 -6.46
CA GLY A 168 -19.61 -20.05 -5.04
C GLY A 168 -18.19 -20.40 -4.60
N LEU A 169 -17.20 -20.38 -5.47
CA LEU A 169 -15.80 -20.57 -5.10
C LEU A 169 -15.18 -19.21 -4.72
N ARG A 170 -14.66 -19.10 -3.51
CA ARG A 170 -13.92 -17.90 -3.06
C ARG A 170 -12.49 -17.97 -3.56
N MET A 171 -12.08 -16.93 -4.24
CA MET A 171 -10.70 -16.67 -4.63
C MET A 171 -10.35 -15.29 -4.10
N GLY A 172 -9.23 -15.09 -3.52
CA GLY A 172 -8.67 -13.83 -3.03
C GLY A 172 -9.66 -12.66 -2.89
N ALA A 173 -9.58 -11.70 -3.82
CA ALA A 173 -10.44 -10.51 -3.85
C ALA A 173 -11.80 -10.79 -4.54
N ASP A 174 -12.80 -9.95 -4.26
CA ASP A 174 -14.17 -10.13 -4.78
C ASP A 174 -14.25 -10.07 -6.32
N ASN A 175 -13.33 -9.36 -6.97
CA ASN A 175 -13.24 -9.24 -8.44
C ASN A 175 -12.29 -10.26 -9.10
N GLU A 176 -11.79 -11.24 -8.36
CA GLU A 176 -10.95 -12.30 -8.90
C GLU A 176 -11.80 -13.49 -9.40
N ALA A 177 -11.36 -14.05 -10.52
CA ALA A 177 -11.98 -15.20 -11.18
C ALA A 177 -10.93 -16.21 -11.61
N LEU A 178 -11.26 -17.50 -11.63
CA LEU A 178 -10.45 -18.54 -12.27
C LEU A 178 -10.87 -18.69 -13.73
N LEU A 179 -9.90 -18.71 -14.63
CA LEU A 179 -10.10 -18.98 -16.05
C LEU A 179 -9.80 -20.45 -16.32
N GLY A 180 -10.83 -21.29 -16.32
CA GLY A 180 -10.73 -22.73 -16.49
C GLY A 180 -11.05 -23.22 -17.89
N GLN A 181 -11.14 -24.56 -18.05
CA GLN A 181 -11.29 -25.24 -19.32
C GLN A 181 -12.59 -24.93 -20.09
N SER A 182 -13.66 -24.52 -19.39
CA SER A 182 -14.90 -24.09 -20.10
C SER A 182 -14.67 -22.91 -21.05
N PHE A 183 -13.64 -22.09 -20.80
CA PHE A 183 -13.15 -21.03 -21.69
C PHE A 183 -11.93 -21.51 -22.48
N LEU A 184 -10.91 -22.05 -21.81
CA LEU A 184 -9.60 -22.35 -22.39
C LEU A 184 -9.65 -23.39 -23.49
N SER A 185 -10.59 -24.34 -23.44
CA SER A 185 -10.77 -25.37 -24.47
C SER A 185 -11.16 -24.84 -25.88
N LYS A 186 -11.52 -23.56 -25.97
CA LYS A 186 -11.80 -22.90 -27.27
C LYS A 186 -10.54 -22.47 -28.01
N PHE A 187 -9.37 -22.61 -27.36
CA PHE A 187 -8.09 -22.15 -27.85
C PHE A 187 -7.07 -23.27 -27.90
N ASP A 188 -6.13 -23.14 -28.83
CA ASP A 188 -4.87 -23.87 -28.77
C ASP A 188 -3.92 -23.10 -27.85
N ILE A 189 -3.38 -23.79 -26.83
CA ILE A 189 -2.58 -23.19 -25.78
C ILE A 189 -1.12 -23.55 -26.01
N PHE A 190 -0.30 -22.52 -26.19
CA PHE A 190 1.15 -22.64 -26.23
C PHE A 190 1.72 -21.99 -24.98
N MET A 191 2.45 -22.76 -24.19
CA MET A 191 3.03 -22.28 -22.94
C MET A 191 4.55 -22.32 -23.03
N ASP A 192 5.15 -21.16 -22.77
CA ASP A 192 6.59 -21.00 -22.64
C ASP A 192 6.95 -20.57 -21.20
N LYS A 193 8.25 -20.48 -20.94
CA LYS A 193 8.79 -20.15 -19.61
C LYS A 193 8.23 -18.84 -19.06
N ASN A 194 7.98 -17.85 -19.92
CA ASN A 194 7.61 -16.49 -19.53
C ASN A 194 6.24 -16.03 -20.03
N GLN A 195 5.57 -16.81 -20.88
CA GLN A 195 4.31 -16.40 -21.47
C GLN A 195 3.43 -17.60 -21.84
N MET A 196 2.14 -17.35 -21.93
CA MET A 196 1.13 -18.25 -22.47
C MET A 196 0.49 -17.56 -23.67
N VAL A 197 0.36 -18.28 -24.77
CA VAL A 197 -0.29 -17.81 -25.99
C VAL A 197 -1.57 -18.63 -26.21
N LEU A 198 -2.70 -17.94 -26.33
CA LEU A 198 -3.98 -18.54 -26.67
C LEU A 198 -4.32 -18.17 -28.13
N ARG A 199 -4.40 -19.15 -28.97
CA ARG A 199 -4.78 -19.03 -30.38
C ARG A 199 -6.20 -19.57 -30.58
N ALA A 200 -7.08 -18.79 -31.19
CA ALA A 200 -8.42 -19.26 -31.51
C ALA A 200 -8.35 -20.44 -32.49
N ARG A 201 -9.17 -21.46 -32.25
CA ARG A 201 -9.34 -22.62 -33.15
C ARG A 201 -10.20 -22.29 -34.33
#